data_20f934cb4a56d92767500bdb0827faa8
#
_entry.id   20f934cb4a56d92767500bdb0827faa8
#
_cell.length_a   1.000
_cell.length_b   1.000
_cell.length_c   1.000
_cell.angle_alpha   90.00
_cell.angle_beta   90.00
_cell.angle_gamma   90.00
#
_symmetry.space_group_name_H-M   'P 1'
#
loop_
_entity.id
_entity.type
_entity.pdbx_description
1 polymer ?
#
loop_
_entity_poly.entity_id
_entity_poly.type
_entity_poly.pdbx_seq_one_letter_code
_entity_poly.pdbx_strand_id
1 'polypeptide(L)'
;AYLMVDMAHIAGLVAAGENPNPLEYADIVTSTTHKTMRGPRGGIILTNNEEIAKKIDKAIFPGIQGGPLMHIIAAKAVAFKEALSPEFKEYQKQVVKNAKAMADALVKGGLRIVSGGTDNHLMLVDLRPKGVTGKMAEEGLEKAGITCNKNSIPNDPEKPFITSGIRLGTPAITARGMKEDEAVQIAEMIIKVLENVNDDEKIAEVKNEVLKLAEKFPLYKGK
;
A
#
# COMPACT_ATOMS: atom_id res chain seq x y z
N ALA A 1 8.76 19.23 -23.90
CA ALA A 1 9.10 18.54 -22.62
C ALA A 1 8.56 17.13 -22.67
N TYR A 2 9.22 16.19 -21.99
CA TYR A 2 8.71 14.83 -21.81
C TYR A 2 7.82 14.75 -20.56
N LEU A 3 6.77 13.93 -20.65
CA LEU A 3 5.95 13.55 -19.50
C LEU A 3 6.40 12.19 -18.98
N MET A 4 6.85 12.14 -17.73
CA MET A 4 7.16 10.90 -17.03
C MET A 4 6.17 10.67 -15.89
N VAL A 5 5.63 9.46 -15.80
CA VAL A 5 4.71 9.06 -14.72
C VAL A 5 5.31 7.89 -13.95
N ASP A 6 5.42 8.01 -12.65
CA ASP A 6 5.74 6.89 -11.76
C ASP A 6 4.46 6.31 -11.16
N MET A 7 4.08 5.11 -11.61
CA MET A 7 2.88 4.42 -11.13
C MET A 7 3.16 3.36 -10.07
N ALA A 8 4.33 3.40 -9.44
CA ALA A 8 4.82 2.32 -8.57
C ALA A 8 3.80 1.83 -7.53
N HIS A 9 3.07 2.73 -6.89
CA HIS A 9 2.05 2.37 -5.90
C HIS A 9 0.80 1.76 -6.50
N ILE A 10 0.38 2.20 -7.66
CA ILE A 10 -0.90 1.83 -8.28
C ILE A 10 -0.74 0.87 -9.48
N ALA A 11 0.47 0.40 -9.76
CA ALA A 11 0.74 -0.42 -10.96
C ALA A 11 -0.14 -1.68 -11.05
N GLY A 12 -0.42 -2.34 -9.94
CA GLY A 12 -1.33 -3.48 -9.91
C GLY A 12 -2.78 -3.10 -10.21
N LEU A 13 -3.23 -1.95 -9.72
CA LEU A 13 -4.57 -1.41 -10.00
C LEU A 13 -4.69 -1.03 -11.49
N VAL A 14 -3.66 -0.41 -12.07
CA VAL A 14 -3.59 -0.09 -13.50
C VAL A 14 -3.64 -1.37 -14.34
N ALA A 15 -2.85 -2.39 -14.01
CA ALA A 15 -2.83 -3.67 -14.70
C ALA A 15 -4.19 -4.40 -14.64
N ALA A 16 -4.95 -4.22 -13.57
CA ALA A 16 -6.28 -4.77 -13.39
C ALA A 16 -7.39 -3.95 -14.06
N GLY A 17 -7.10 -2.72 -14.49
CA GLY A 17 -8.09 -1.79 -15.05
C GLY A 17 -8.87 -0.99 -13.99
N GLU A 18 -8.43 -1.02 -12.74
CA GLU A 18 -9.05 -0.25 -11.62
C GLU A 18 -8.54 1.20 -11.55
N ASN A 19 -7.47 1.54 -12.27
CA ASN A 19 -6.97 2.90 -12.46
C ASN A 19 -6.62 3.16 -13.92
N PRO A 20 -6.70 4.44 -14.39
CA PRO A 20 -6.32 4.79 -15.76
C PRO A 20 -4.89 4.39 -16.11
N ASN A 21 -4.67 3.96 -17.35
CA ASN A 21 -3.35 3.57 -17.84
C ASN A 21 -2.52 4.80 -18.24
N PRO A 22 -1.43 5.13 -17.54
CA PRO A 22 -0.62 6.30 -17.89
C PRO A 22 0.16 6.16 -19.21
N LEU A 23 0.36 4.94 -19.73
CA LEU A 23 1.05 4.70 -21.01
C LEU A 23 0.34 5.31 -22.22
N GLU A 24 -0.93 5.67 -22.09
CA GLU A 24 -1.70 6.33 -23.15
C GLU A 24 -1.30 7.81 -23.32
N TYR A 25 -0.71 8.42 -22.29
CA TYR A 25 -0.47 9.86 -22.21
C TYR A 25 1.00 10.22 -21.94
N ALA A 26 1.76 9.32 -21.33
CA ALA A 26 3.13 9.57 -20.90
C ALA A 26 4.16 9.05 -21.90
N ASP A 27 5.24 9.80 -22.07
CA ASP A 27 6.40 9.37 -22.87
C ASP A 27 7.16 8.22 -22.19
N ILE A 28 7.22 8.26 -20.86
CA ILE A 28 7.92 7.28 -20.02
C ILE A 28 7.05 6.96 -18.80
N VAL A 29 6.93 5.69 -18.47
CA VAL A 29 6.27 5.24 -17.23
C VAL A 29 7.24 4.38 -16.45
N THR A 30 7.42 4.69 -15.17
CA THR A 30 8.22 3.88 -14.24
C THR A 30 7.34 3.19 -13.21
N SER A 31 7.80 2.06 -12.71
CA SER A 31 7.13 1.35 -11.63
C SER A 31 8.09 0.48 -10.84
N THR A 32 7.69 0.17 -9.62
CA THR A 32 8.21 -1.00 -8.89
C THR A 32 7.37 -2.24 -9.19
N THR A 33 7.96 -3.42 -9.01
CA THR A 33 7.25 -4.70 -9.20
C THR A 33 6.74 -5.32 -7.90
N HIS A 34 7.13 -4.80 -6.74
CA HIS A 34 6.91 -5.41 -5.42
C HIS A 34 5.84 -4.74 -4.54
N LYS A 35 5.04 -3.80 -5.10
CA LYS A 35 3.92 -3.17 -4.38
C LYS A 35 2.59 -3.83 -4.81
N THR A 36 1.64 -3.08 -5.33
CA THR A 36 0.35 -3.64 -5.77
C THR A 36 0.48 -4.68 -6.90
N MET A 37 1.60 -4.68 -7.66
CA MET A 37 1.90 -5.75 -8.64
C MET A 37 2.18 -7.12 -8.02
N ARG A 38 2.45 -7.23 -6.72
CA ARG A 38 2.74 -8.49 -6.01
C ARG A 38 3.93 -9.29 -6.55
N GLY A 39 4.86 -8.63 -7.21
CA GLY A 39 6.05 -9.26 -7.79
C GLY A 39 7.28 -9.18 -6.89
N PRO A 40 8.43 -9.61 -7.38
CA PRO A 40 9.70 -9.52 -6.68
C PRO A 40 10.13 -8.06 -6.54
N ARG A 41 11.05 -7.79 -5.61
CA ARG A 41 11.64 -6.46 -5.45
C ARG A 41 12.46 -6.09 -6.69
N GLY A 42 12.06 -5.00 -7.35
CA GLY A 42 12.69 -4.51 -8.58
C GLY A 42 11.90 -3.35 -9.18
N GLY A 43 12.38 -2.84 -10.30
CA GLY A 43 11.76 -1.78 -11.08
C GLY A 43 11.53 -2.18 -12.54
N ILE A 44 10.66 -1.44 -13.22
CA ILE A 44 10.47 -1.47 -14.67
C ILE A 44 10.37 -0.05 -15.22
N ILE A 45 10.77 0.13 -16.45
CA ILE A 45 10.58 1.35 -17.23
C ILE A 45 9.86 0.96 -18.51
N LEU A 46 8.82 1.67 -18.85
CA LEU A 46 7.95 1.39 -20.00
C LEU A 46 7.85 2.64 -20.88
N THR A 47 7.86 2.45 -22.18
CA THR A 47 7.62 3.50 -23.17
C THR A 47 7.10 2.88 -24.47
N ASN A 48 6.25 3.61 -25.19
CA ASN A 48 5.80 3.24 -26.53
C ASN A 48 6.70 3.84 -27.63
N ASN A 49 7.75 4.59 -27.29
CA ASN A 49 8.65 5.25 -28.20
C ASN A 49 10.01 4.52 -28.28
N GLU A 50 10.31 3.93 -29.45
CA GLU A 50 11.55 3.17 -29.67
C GLU A 50 12.83 3.99 -29.50
N GLU A 51 12.83 5.27 -29.86
CA GLU A 51 14.02 6.12 -29.69
C GLU A 51 14.30 6.40 -28.22
N ILE A 52 13.24 6.61 -27.43
CA ILE A 52 13.34 6.76 -25.98
C ILE A 52 13.80 5.42 -25.37
N ALA A 53 13.24 4.29 -25.78
CA ALA A 53 13.65 2.97 -25.29
C ALA A 53 15.15 2.72 -25.51
N LYS A 54 15.67 2.97 -26.71
CA LYS A 54 17.11 2.83 -27.01
C LYS A 54 18.00 3.72 -26.13
N LYS A 55 17.57 4.94 -25.85
CA LYS A 55 18.31 5.86 -24.93
C LYS A 55 18.29 5.35 -23.50
N ILE A 56 17.14 4.84 -23.03
CA ILE A 56 16.99 4.26 -21.70
C ILE A 56 17.86 3.01 -21.56
N ASP A 57 17.81 2.09 -22.51
CA ASP A 57 18.61 0.86 -22.49
C ASP A 57 20.10 1.18 -22.39
N LYS A 58 20.60 2.13 -23.18
CA LYS A 58 22.00 2.59 -23.13
C LYS A 58 22.34 3.26 -21.80
N ALA A 59 21.42 4.01 -21.22
CA ALA A 59 21.63 4.66 -19.93
C ALA A 59 21.66 3.63 -18.77
N ILE A 60 20.82 2.60 -18.87
CA ILE A 60 20.78 1.51 -17.89
C ILE A 60 22.04 0.65 -18.04
N PHE A 61 22.31 0.11 -19.23
CA PHE A 61 23.48 -0.73 -19.45
C PHE A 61 24.24 -0.28 -20.71
N PRO A 62 25.54 0.01 -20.63
CA PRO A 62 26.40 -0.10 -19.45
C PRO A 62 26.44 1.17 -18.57
N GLY A 63 25.51 2.10 -18.71
CA GLY A 63 25.57 3.42 -18.08
C GLY A 63 25.62 3.37 -16.55
N ILE A 64 24.58 2.86 -15.91
CA ILE A 64 24.44 2.87 -14.42
C ILE A 64 24.31 1.47 -13.81
N GLN A 65 24.06 0.42 -14.61
CA GLN A 65 23.93 -0.97 -14.15
C GLN A 65 24.86 -1.91 -14.93
N GLY A 66 25.08 -3.09 -14.37
CA GLY A 66 25.82 -4.18 -14.99
C GLY A 66 24.95 -5.41 -15.23
N GLY A 67 25.50 -6.61 -14.99
CA GLY A 67 24.79 -7.87 -15.17
C GLY A 67 23.55 -7.96 -14.28
N PRO A 68 22.37 -8.29 -14.86
CA PRO A 68 21.12 -8.35 -14.11
C PRO A 68 21.00 -9.61 -13.25
N LEU A 69 20.19 -9.53 -12.20
CA LEU A 69 19.81 -10.67 -11.37
C LEU A 69 18.74 -11.50 -12.10
N MET A 70 19.15 -12.57 -12.80
CA MET A 70 18.28 -13.36 -13.66
C MET A 70 17.13 -14.04 -12.91
N HIS A 71 17.34 -14.46 -11.65
CA HIS A 71 16.26 -15.00 -10.81
C HIS A 71 15.16 -13.97 -10.53
N ILE A 72 15.52 -12.68 -10.40
CA ILE A 72 14.54 -11.59 -10.25
C ILE A 72 13.78 -11.37 -11.57
N ILE A 73 14.46 -11.45 -12.72
CA ILE A 73 13.80 -11.34 -14.03
C ILE A 73 12.82 -12.49 -14.23
N ALA A 74 13.21 -13.72 -13.92
CA ALA A 74 12.32 -14.88 -13.97
C ALA A 74 11.11 -14.71 -13.04
N ALA A 75 11.31 -14.23 -11.82
CA ALA A 75 10.23 -13.94 -10.87
C ALA A 75 9.29 -12.83 -11.37
N LYS A 76 9.81 -11.78 -12.04
CA LYS A 76 8.98 -10.76 -12.69
C LYS A 76 8.10 -11.37 -13.79
N ALA A 77 8.64 -12.27 -14.63
CA ALA A 77 7.87 -12.94 -15.69
C ALA A 77 6.69 -13.73 -15.12
N VAL A 78 6.91 -14.47 -14.00
CA VAL A 78 5.84 -15.18 -13.29
C VAL A 78 4.80 -14.20 -12.75
N ALA A 79 5.23 -13.15 -12.05
CA ALA A 79 4.33 -12.15 -11.48
C ALA A 79 3.48 -11.45 -12.57
N PHE A 80 4.06 -11.13 -13.72
CA PHE A 80 3.32 -10.50 -14.81
C PHE A 80 2.32 -11.48 -15.45
N LYS A 81 2.66 -12.77 -15.55
CA LYS A 81 1.72 -13.80 -16.00
C LYS A 81 0.54 -13.92 -15.03
N GLU A 82 0.80 -13.93 -13.73
CA GLU A 82 -0.26 -13.90 -12.71
C GLU A 82 -1.13 -12.63 -12.81
N ALA A 83 -0.53 -11.47 -13.07
CA ALA A 83 -1.23 -10.20 -13.20
C ALA A 83 -2.19 -10.14 -14.41
N LEU A 84 -2.02 -11.01 -15.41
CA LEU A 84 -2.94 -11.16 -16.54
C LEU A 84 -4.17 -12.00 -16.22
N SER A 85 -4.19 -12.70 -15.07
CA SER A 85 -5.26 -13.61 -14.71
C SER A 85 -6.52 -12.88 -14.24
N PRO A 86 -7.72 -13.49 -14.39
CA PRO A 86 -8.96 -12.98 -13.80
C PRO A 86 -8.88 -12.87 -12.27
N GLU A 87 -8.22 -13.79 -11.61
CA GLU A 87 -8.04 -13.82 -10.15
C GLU A 87 -7.28 -12.59 -9.65
N PHE A 88 -6.28 -12.13 -10.40
CA PHE A 88 -5.56 -10.91 -10.06
C PHE A 88 -6.46 -9.67 -10.18
N LYS A 89 -7.35 -9.61 -11.17
CA LYS A 89 -8.32 -8.51 -11.30
C LYS A 89 -9.29 -8.49 -10.13
N GLU A 90 -9.83 -9.64 -9.75
CA GLU A 90 -10.71 -9.74 -8.58
C GLU A 90 -9.98 -9.37 -7.27
N TYR A 91 -8.71 -9.77 -7.13
CA TYR A 91 -7.89 -9.33 -6.01
C TYR A 91 -7.76 -7.81 -5.94
N GLN A 92 -7.47 -7.12 -7.04
CA GLN A 92 -7.31 -5.67 -7.04
C GLN A 92 -8.64 -4.95 -6.74
N LYS A 93 -9.76 -5.44 -7.27
CA LYS A 93 -11.11 -4.94 -6.90
C LYS A 93 -11.35 -5.09 -5.40
N GLN A 94 -11.01 -6.23 -4.82
CA GLN A 94 -11.16 -6.46 -3.39
C GLN A 94 -10.25 -5.52 -2.57
N VAL A 95 -9.03 -5.23 -3.05
CA VAL A 95 -8.13 -4.25 -2.41
C VAL A 95 -8.81 -2.89 -2.27
N VAL A 96 -9.44 -2.40 -3.34
CA VAL A 96 -10.14 -1.09 -3.34
C VAL A 96 -11.37 -1.12 -2.42
N LYS A 97 -12.17 -2.19 -2.46
CA LYS A 97 -13.33 -2.36 -1.56
C LYS A 97 -12.91 -2.34 -0.09
N ASN A 98 -11.87 -3.09 0.26
CA ASN A 98 -11.33 -3.13 1.62
C ASN A 98 -10.83 -1.75 2.06
N ALA A 99 -10.14 -1.02 1.16
CA ALA A 99 -9.66 0.32 1.47
C ALA A 99 -10.80 1.29 1.75
N LYS A 100 -11.87 1.23 0.96
CA LYS A 100 -13.06 2.05 1.18
C LYS A 100 -13.75 1.72 2.49
N ALA A 101 -13.99 0.43 2.77
CA ALA A 101 -14.62 -0.01 4.01
C ALA A 101 -13.81 0.40 5.25
N MET A 102 -12.48 0.26 5.19
CA MET A 102 -11.57 0.72 6.26
C MET A 102 -11.64 2.23 6.44
N ALA A 103 -11.59 3.01 5.35
CA ALA A 103 -11.67 4.47 5.41
C ALA A 103 -12.99 4.95 6.04
N ASP A 104 -14.12 4.36 5.62
CA ASP A 104 -15.45 4.68 6.14
C ASP A 104 -15.56 4.37 7.65
N ALA A 105 -14.98 3.24 8.09
CA ALA A 105 -14.95 2.87 9.50
C ALA A 105 -14.08 3.81 10.35
N LEU A 106 -12.91 4.22 9.84
CA LEU A 106 -12.04 5.19 10.51
C LEU A 106 -12.72 6.55 10.66
N VAL A 107 -13.45 7.01 9.62
CA VAL A 107 -14.23 8.26 9.68
C VAL A 107 -15.35 8.16 10.71
N LYS A 108 -16.09 7.05 10.76
CA LYS A 108 -17.12 6.79 11.80
C LYS A 108 -16.51 6.80 13.20
N GLY A 109 -15.26 6.36 13.36
CA GLY A 109 -14.49 6.41 14.60
C GLY A 109 -13.91 7.78 14.95
N GLY A 110 -14.27 8.83 14.20
CA GLY A 110 -13.89 10.21 14.47
C GLY A 110 -12.51 10.62 13.93
N LEU A 111 -11.92 9.85 13.02
CA LEU A 111 -10.70 10.20 12.30
C LEU A 111 -11.03 10.93 10.99
N ARG A 112 -10.06 11.66 10.45
CA ARG A 112 -10.19 12.34 9.17
C ARG A 112 -9.30 11.67 8.11
N ILE A 113 -9.90 11.25 7.00
CA ILE A 113 -9.12 10.87 5.81
C ILE A 113 -8.81 12.15 5.03
N VAL A 114 -7.53 12.35 4.69
CA VAL A 114 -7.03 13.62 4.11
C VAL A 114 -7.76 14.02 2.83
N SER A 115 -8.06 13.07 1.95
CA SER A 115 -8.81 13.28 0.70
C SER A 115 -10.33 13.11 0.83
N GLY A 116 -10.85 12.96 2.06
CA GLY A 116 -12.26 12.67 2.30
C GLY A 116 -12.66 11.21 2.08
N GLY A 117 -11.73 10.36 1.62
CA GLY A 117 -11.92 8.95 1.32
C GLY A 117 -10.76 8.39 0.51
N THR A 118 -10.97 7.25 -0.14
CA THR A 118 -9.97 6.65 -1.05
C THR A 118 -10.62 5.93 -2.22
N ASP A 119 -10.01 6.07 -3.41
CA ASP A 119 -10.39 5.37 -4.63
C ASP A 119 -9.34 4.33 -5.05
N ASN A 120 -8.34 4.09 -4.19
CA ASN A 120 -7.25 3.16 -4.47
C ASN A 120 -6.98 2.22 -3.28
N HIS A 121 -5.75 1.76 -3.14
CA HIS A 121 -5.32 0.75 -2.17
C HIS A 121 -4.88 1.30 -0.82
N LEU A 122 -4.75 2.62 -0.65
CA LEU A 122 -4.24 3.25 0.57
C LEU A 122 -5.00 4.53 0.93
N MET A 123 -4.81 4.97 2.15
CA MET A 123 -5.34 6.23 2.67
C MET A 123 -4.34 6.89 3.60
N LEU A 124 -4.40 8.21 3.64
CA LEU A 124 -3.67 9.04 4.58
C LEU A 124 -4.65 9.53 5.66
N VAL A 125 -4.37 9.16 6.90
CA VAL A 125 -5.23 9.43 8.06
C VAL A 125 -4.63 10.57 8.88
N ASP A 126 -5.41 11.62 9.09
CA ASP A 126 -5.09 12.73 9.98
C ASP A 126 -5.50 12.37 11.43
N LEU A 127 -4.54 12.39 12.33
CA LEU A 127 -4.69 11.99 13.73
C LEU A 127 -5.00 13.14 14.69
N ARG A 128 -4.94 14.38 14.21
CA ARG A 128 -5.19 15.58 15.02
C ARG A 128 -6.55 15.57 15.74
N PRO A 129 -7.65 15.03 15.14
CA PRO A 129 -8.92 14.90 15.83
C PRO A 129 -8.87 14.07 17.12
N LYS A 130 -7.89 13.15 17.24
CA LYS A 130 -7.67 12.33 18.43
C LYS A 130 -6.54 12.85 19.33
N GLY A 131 -5.89 13.96 18.97
CA GLY A 131 -4.77 14.52 19.75
C GLY A 131 -3.52 13.64 19.76
N VAL A 132 -3.34 12.76 18.78
CA VAL A 132 -2.24 11.79 18.67
C VAL A 132 -1.30 12.19 17.55
N THR A 133 0.01 12.09 17.76
CA THR A 133 0.99 12.29 16.70
C THR A 133 1.19 11.01 15.86
N GLY A 134 1.71 11.18 14.63
CA GLY A 134 2.03 10.02 13.78
C GLY A 134 3.03 9.07 14.42
N LYS A 135 4.02 9.61 15.16
CA LYS A 135 5.00 8.80 15.89
C LYS A 135 4.36 7.97 17.00
N MET A 136 3.52 8.57 17.84
CA MET A 136 2.81 7.83 18.89
C MET A 136 1.93 6.73 18.32
N ALA A 137 1.22 7.03 17.21
CA ALA A 137 0.37 6.06 16.53
C ALA A 137 1.18 4.90 15.94
N GLU A 138 2.29 5.18 15.24
CA GLU A 138 3.17 4.16 14.67
C GLU A 138 3.69 3.22 15.76
N GLU A 139 4.21 3.75 16.87
CA GLU A 139 4.73 2.98 17.99
C GLU A 139 3.64 2.15 18.71
N GLY A 140 2.47 2.74 18.95
CA GLY A 140 1.35 2.04 19.61
C GLY A 140 0.76 0.92 18.74
N LEU A 141 0.59 1.19 17.43
CA LEU A 141 0.08 0.20 16.50
C LEU A 141 1.08 -0.95 16.26
N GLU A 142 2.38 -0.66 16.23
CA GLU A 142 3.42 -1.69 16.15
C GLU A 142 3.39 -2.62 17.37
N LYS A 143 3.25 -2.08 18.57
CA LYS A 143 3.08 -2.88 19.80
C LYS A 143 1.85 -3.80 19.73
N ALA A 144 0.76 -3.31 19.13
CA ALA A 144 -0.45 -4.09 18.90
C ALA A 144 -0.34 -5.09 17.73
N GLY A 145 0.77 -5.11 16.99
CA GLY A 145 0.96 -5.99 15.83
C GLY A 145 0.28 -5.48 14.55
N ILE A 146 -0.05 -4.20 14.48
CA ILE A 146 -0.63 -3.54 13.30
C ILE A 146 0.45 -2.65 12.67
N THR A 147 1.03 -3.08 11.57
CA THR A 147 2.09 -2.32 10.88
C THR A 147 1.52 -1.16 10.07
N CYS A 148 2.00 0.04 10.35
CA CYS A 148 1.76 1.22 9.52
C CYS A 148 3.03 2.08 9.48
N ASN A 149 2.99 3.21 8.77
CA ASN A 149 4.04 4.22 8.88
C ASN A 149 3.42 5.59 9.22
N LYS A 150 4.13 6.35 10.06
CA LYS A 150 3.83 7.76 10.21
C LYS A 150 4.01 8.50 8.90
N ASN A 151 3.20 9.51 8.65
CA ASN A 151 3.20 10.25 7.41
C ASN A 151 2.76 11.71 7.65
N SER A 152 3.48 12.65 7.04
CA SER A 152 3.02 14.04 7.05
C SER A 152 1.71 14.19 6.30
N ILE A 153 0.87 15.09 6.79
CA ILE A 153 -0.36 15.53 6.13
C ILE A 153 -0.15 16.88 5.44
N PRO A 154 -1.01 17.30 4.52
CA PRO A 154 -0.94 18.65 3.94
C PRO A 154 -0.95 19.73 5.02
N ASN A 155 0.01 20.67 4.93
CA ASN A 155 0.23 21.72 5.94
C ASN A 155 0.42 21.18 7.35
N ASP A 156 1.19 20.11 7.48
CA ASP A 156 1.46 19.45 8.75
C ASP A 156 2.17 20.43 9.72
N PRO A 157 1.64 20.66 10.93
CA PRO A 157 2.29 21.52 11.92
C PRO A 157 3.48 20.82 12.60
N GLU A 158 3.57 19.50 12.51
CA GLU A 158 4.64 18.71 13.12
C GLU A 158 5.86 18.55 12.22
N LYS A 159 7.01 18.28 12.83
CA LYS A 159 8.25 18.00 12.12
C LYS A 159 8.17 16.64 11.39
N PRO A 160 8.93 16.45 10.28
CA PRO A 160 8.83 15.21 9.46
C PRO A 160 9.08 13.90 10.20
N PHE A 161 9.80 13.91 11.32
CA PHE A 161 10.06 12.71 12.13
C PHE A 161 9.02 12.46 13.24
N ILE A 162 8.05 13.38 13.42
CA ILE A 162 6.90 13.25 14.33
C ILE A 162 5.63 13.01 13.54
N THR A 163 5.30 13.92 12.61
CA THR A 163 4.11 13.95 11.75
C THR A 163 2.77 13.98 12.50
N SER A 164 1.72 14.37 11.80
CA SER A 164 0.34 14.37 12.34
C SER A 164 -0.54 13.28 11.74
N GLY A 165 0.00 12.41 10.92
CA GLY A 165 -0.76 11.36 10.25
C GLY A 165 -0.06 10.01 10.20
N ILE A 166 -0.82 9.02 9.77
CA ILE A 166 -0.35 7.68 9.40
C ILE A 166 -0.87 7.31 8.02
N ARG A 167 -0.14 6.41 7.34
CA ARG A 167 -0.56 5.83 6.07
C ARG A 167 -0.96 4.37 6.28
N LEU A 168 -2.16 4.02 5.82
CA LEU A 168 -2.72 2.67 5.87
C LEU A 168 -3.00 2.18 4.46
N GLY A 169 -2.92 0.86 4.24
CA GLY A 169 -3.21 0.25 2.96
C GLY A 169 -3.66 -1.20 3.11
N THR A 170 -4.41 -1.69 2.13
CA THR A 170 -5.13 -2.97 2.20
C THR A 170 -4.58 -4.11 1.35
N PRO A 171 -3.56 -3.96 0.47
CA PRO A 171 -3.07 -5.07 -0.36
C PRO A 171 -2.64 -6.30 0.44
N ALA A 172 -1.94 -6.10 1.57
CA ALA A 172 -1.42 -7.20 2.39
C ALA A 172 -2.55 -8.01 3.05
N ILE A 173 -3.54 -7.36 3.65
CA ILE A 173 -4.68 -8.03 4.27
C ILE A 173 -5.56 -8.72 3.22
N THR A 174 -5.76 -8.10 2.05
CA THR A 174 -6.49 -8.70 0.94
C THR A 174 -5.78 -9.93 0.39
N ALA A 175 -4.45 -9.92 0.28
CA ALA A 175 -3.67 -11.07 -0.14
C ALA A 175 -3.78 -12.27 0.84
N ARG A 176 -4.11 -12.03 2.11
CA ARG A 176 -4.42 -13.07 3.10
C ARG A 176 -5.84 -13.63 2.95
N GLY A 177 -6.69 -12.99 2.15
CA GLY A 177 -8.09 -13.38 1.94
C GLY A 177 -9.11 -12.63 2.80
N MET A 178 -8.67 -11.58 3.50
CA MET A 178 -9.56 -10.69 4.27
C MET A 178 -10.40 -9.82 3.33
N LYS A 179 -11.64 -9.54 3.74
CA LYS A 179 -12.61 -8.74 3.00
C LYS A 179 -13.05 -7.52 3.82
N GLU A 180 -14.15 -6.90 3.42
CA GLU A 180 -14.64 -5.64 3.98
C GLU A 180 -14.90 -5.74 5.50
N ASP A 181 -15.47 -6.84 5.98
CA ASP A 181 -15.77 -7.04 7.40
C ASP A 181 -14.48 -7.06 8.25
N GLU A 182 -13.45 -7.76 7.78
CA GLU A 182 -12.15 -7.77 8.46
C GLU A 182 -11.44 -6.41 8.35
N ALA A 183 -11.61 -5.69 7.23
CA ALA A 183 -11.07 -4.35 7.08
C ALA A 183 -11.71 -3.37 8.08
N VAL A 184 -13.01 -3.47 8.30
CA VAL A 184 -13.73 -2.72 9.34
C VAL A 184 -13.25 -3.10 10.74
N GLN A 185 -13.12 -4.40 11.04
CA GLN A 185 -12.62 -4.87 12.32
C GLN A 185 -11.19 -4.36 12.60
N ILE A 186 -10.32 -4.33 11.59
CA ILE A 186 -8.97 -3.75 11.72
C ILE A 186 -9.04 -2.26 12.00
N ALA A 187 -9.94 -1.51 11.34
CA ALA A 187 -10.14 -0.09 11.61
C ALA A 187 -10.58 0.16 13.05
N GLU A 188 -11.48 -0.66 13.59
CA GLU A 188 -11.92 -0.59 15.00
C GLU A 188 -10.77 -0.85 15.97
N MET A 189 -9.91 -1.85 15.69
CA MET A 189 -8.70 -2.12 16.47
C MET A 189 -7.72 -0.94 16.41
N ILE A 190 -7.53 -0.31 15.25
CA ILE A 190 -6.71 0.89 15.11
C ILE A 190 -7.25 2.03 15.99
N ILE A 191 -8.56 2.28 15.96
CA ILE A 191 -9.20 3.31 16.76
C ILE A 191 -8.99 3.05 18.27
N LYS A 192 -9.18 1.79 18.72
CA LYS A 192 -8.92 1.40 20.12
C LYS A 192 -7.49 1.72 20.57
N VAL A 193 -6.49 1.42 19.72
CA VAL A 193 -5.09 1.75 20.01
C VAL A 193 -4.88 3.26 20.09
N LEU A 194 -5.42 4.02 19.11
CA LEU A 194 -5.25 5.47 19.07
C LEU A 194 -5.90 6.18 20.27
N GLU A 195 -6.99 5.66 20.78
CA GLU A 195 -7.65 6.16 22.00
C GLU A 195 -6.90 5.82 23.29
N ASN A 196 -6.00 4.85 23.24
CA ASN A 196 -5.27 4.32 24.40
C ASN A 196 -3.75 4.22 24.14
N VAL A 197 -3.15 5.15 23.39
CA VAL A 197 -1.73 5.07 22.95
C VAL A 197 -0.71 5.03 24.10
N ASN A 198 -1.10 5.45 25.29
CA ASN A 198 -0.27 5.46 26.50
C ASN A 198 -0.64 4.35 27.48
N ASP A 199 -1.54 3.43 27.13
CA ASP A 199 -2.02 2.34 27.98
C ASP A 199 -1.55 1.00 27.41
N ASP A 200 -0.42 0.50 27.92
CA ASP A 200 0.18 -0.75 27.44
C ASP A 200 -0.72 -1.98 27.69
N GLU A 201 -1.59 -1.97 28.72
CA GLU A 201 -2.54 -3.07 28.98
C GLU A 201 -3.61 -3.12 27.90
N LYS A 202 -4.20 -1.96 27.54
CA LYS A 202 -5.17 -1.86 26.45
C LYS A 202 -4.56 -2.23 25.09
N ILE A 203 -3.35 -1.81 24.84
CA ILE A 203 -2.62 -2.19 23.60
C ILE A 203 -2.41 -3.71 23.56
N ALA A 204 -2.08 -4.35 24.69
CA ALA A 204 -1.92 -5.79 24.77
C ALA A 204 -3.26 -6.56 24.55
N GLU A 205 -4.39 -6.03 25.03
CA GLU A 205 -5.71 -6.56 24.73
C GLU A 205 -5.98 -6.56 23.21
N VAL A 206 -5.71 -5.41 22.54
CA VAL A 206 -5.87 -5.29 21.08
C VAL A 206 -4.93 -6.23 20.35
N LYS A 207 -3.69 -6.40 20.80
CA LYS A 207 -2.75 -7.37 20.21
C LYS A 207 -3.32 -8.78 20.19
N ASN A 208 -4.00 -9.21 21.26
CA ASN A 208 -4.65 -10.51 21.30
C ASN A 208 -5.81 -10.62 20.30
N GLU A 209 -6.57 -9.52 20.06
CA GLU A 209 -7.60 -9.47 19.01
C GLU A 209 -6.96 -9.60 17.61
N VAL A 210 -5.86 -8.89 17.37
CA VAL A 210 -5.09 -8.96 16.11
C VAL A 210 -4.58 -10.37 15.83
N LEU A 211 -3.99 -11.03 16.82
CA LEU A 211 -3.49 -12.41 16.69
C LEU A 211 -4.63 -13.37 16.35
N LYS A 212 -5.76 -13.31 17.05
CA LYS A 212 -6.93 -14.13 16.78
C LYS A 212 -7.48 -13.93 15.36
N LEU A 213 -7.47 -12.69 14.87
CA LEU A 213 -7.87 -12.41 13.49
C LEU A 213 -6.85 -12.98 12.51
N ALA A 214 -5.55 -12.76 12.74
CA ALA A 214 -4.48 -13.21 11.84
C ALA A 214 -4.42 -14.74 11.70
N GLU A 215 -4.72 -15.48 12.77
CA GLU A 215 -4.80 -16.96 12.77
C GLU A 215 -5.86 -17.51 11.82
N LYS A 216 -6.98 -16.79 11.63
CA LYS A 216 -8.04 -17.18 10.69
C LYS A 216 -7.60 -17.06 9.22
N PHE A 217 -6.59 -16.22 8.95
CA PHE A 217 -6.11 -15.87 7.62
C PHE A 217 -4.60 -16.11 7.47
N PRO A 218 -4.10 -17.34 7.59
CA PRO A 218 -2.68 -17.66 7.50
C PRO A 218 -2.15 -17.40 6.10
N LEU A 219 -0.89 -16.91 5.99
CA LEU A 219 -0.24 -16.57 4.73
C LEU A 219 0.01 -17.79 3.83
N TYR A 220 0.31 -18.96 4.43
CA TYR A 220 0.66 -20.18 3.71
C TYR A 220 -0.23 -21.31 4.20
N LYS A 221 -1.43 -21.45 3.59
CA LYS A 221 -2.32 -22.57 3.89
C LYS A 221 -1.72 -23.85 3.30
N GLY A 222 -1.51 -24.86 4.15
CA GLY A 222 -1.14 -26.21 3.71
C GLY A 222 0.35 -26.47 3.48
N LYS A 223 1.23 -25.70 4.11
CA LYS A 223 2.66 -26.02 4.24
C LYS A 223 2.98 -26.45 5.65
#